data_30674029da8f507553da348ce5b7fc99
#
_entry.id   30674029da8f507553da348ce5b7fc99
#
_cell.length_a   1.000
_cell.length_b   1.000
_cell.length_c   1.000
_cell.angle_alpha   90.00
_cell.angle_beta   90.00
_cell.angle_gamma   90.00
#
_symmetry.space_group_name_H-M   'P 1'
#
loop_
_entity.id
_entity.type
_entity.pdbx_description
1 polymer ?
#
loop_
_entity_poly.entity_id
_entity_poly.type
_entity_poly.pdbx_seq_one_letter_code
_entity_poly.pdbx_strand_id
1 'polypeptide(L)'
;VVARRLRALIATAAVAVLAAGCGLESSSGRVLPAEPAAIERYEQLEDAELTVVAKNFTEQLILGNMISIALSTAGADVTNLSNTPGSFGARAALIDGDADVSPEYTGTGWINYLGNDEPIPGEEEQWQAVKEADAENGLVWLPPAPANNTYAFAIREEKAEELGVTKFSQLTELPPQELTFCVEPEFASRNDGFEPMLATYGLAPNQLGEVLTLDTGVVYTATANGRCNFGEVFTTDGRIPGLNLRVLEDDRQFFPLYNLSMVVRTEVLEEYPAIEEILGQITPRLTNEVLQELNARVDSEGQDPAIVARDWLVDEGLVAMP
;
A
#
# COMPACT_ATOMS: atom_id res chain seq x y z
N VAL A 1 1.27 42.49 51.08
CA VAL A 1 0.12 42.41 50.13
C VAL A 1 0.63 42.55 48.69
N VAL A 2 1.59 43.44 48.41
CA VAL A 2 2.12 43.69 47.05
C VAL A 2 2.91 42.48 46.50
N ALA A 3 3.72 41.81 47.34
CA ALA A 3 4.54 40.67 46.93
C ALA A 3 3.71 39.42 46.56
N ARG A 4 2.51 39.25 47.08
CA ARG A 4 1.60 38.15 46.75
C ARG A 4 0.89 38.30 45.39
N ARG A 5 0.64 39.56 44.97
CA ARG A 5 0.04 39.85 43.67
C ARG A 5 1.03 39.70 42.52
N LEU A 6 2.31 39.95 42.75
CA LEU A 6 3.36 39.80 41.73
C LEU A 6 3.65 38.31 41.44
N ARG A 7 3.54 37.46 42.47
CA ARG A 7 3.73 36.00 42.26
C ARG A 7 2.55 35.32 41.52
N ALA A 8 1.35 35.88 41.66
CA ALA A 8 0.17 35.40 40.92
C ALA A 8 0.22 35.76 39.42
N LEU A 9 0.76 36.92 39.07
CA LEU A 9 0.90 37.39 37.70
C LEU A 9 2.02 36.60 36.94
N ILE A 10 3.10 36.18 37.61
CA ILE A 10 4.16 35.40 37.00
C ILE A 10 3.72 33.94 36.79
N ALA A 11 2.88 33.38 37.67
CA ALA A 11 2.34 32.04 37.50
C ALA A 11 1.33 31.93 36.33
N THR A 12 0.58 33.02 36.04
CA THR A 12 -0.39 33.02 34.94
C THR A 12 0.29 33.19 33.56
N ALA A 13 1.44 33.89 33.51
CA ALA A 13 2.21 34.04 32.27
C ALA A 13 2.99 32.78 31.89
N ALA A 14 3.40 31.95 32.87
CA ALA A 14 4.13 30.70 32.61
C ALA A 14 3.23 29.57 32.05
N VAL A 15 1.92 29.61 32.34
CA VAL A 15 0.97 28.59 31.82
C VAL A 15 0.53 28.88 30.36
N ALA A 16 0.60 30.15 29.92
CA ALA A 16 0.20 30.52 28.55
C ALA A 16 1.27 30.19 27.47
N VAL A 17 2.51 29.90 27.85
CA VAL A 17 3.60 29.59 26.91
C VAL A 17 3.69 28.09 26.59
N LEU A 18 3.04 27.21 27.38
CA LEU A 18 3.05 25.76 27.16
C LEU A 18 1.94 25.22 26.21
N ALA A 19 1.08 26.11 25.68
CA ALA A 19 0.03 25.75 24.74
C ALA A 19 0.39 25.98 23.26
N ALA A 20 1.62 26.44 22.98
CA ALA A 20 2.16 26.43 21.62
C ALA A 20 2.93 25.10 21.39
N GLY A 21 2.28 23.97 21.63
CA GLY A 21 2.70 22.70 21.10
C GLY A 21 2.55 22.78 19.60
N CYS A 22 3.66 22.74 18.85
CA CYS A 22 3.64 22.37 17.45
C CYS A 22 2.97 20.98 17.38
N GLY A 23 1.67 20.98 17.09
CA GLY A 23 1.02 19.78 16.63
C GLY A 23 1.73 19.39 15.34
N LEU A 24 2.51 18.32 15.40
CA LEU A 24 2.75 17.48 14.24
C LEU A 24 1.37 16.94 13.87
N GLU A 25 0.62 17.70 13.07
CA GLU A 25 -0.51 17.13 12.36
C GLU A 25 0.09 16.05 11.48
N SER A 26 -0.23 14.80 11.82
CA SER A 26 -0.02 13.70 10.90
C SER A 26 -0.76 14.08 9.61
N SER A 27 -0.09 14.01 8.47
CA SER A 27 -0.68 14.28 7.15
C SER A 27 -1.78 13.29 6.75
N SER A 28 -2.01 12.26 7.57
CA SER A 28 -3.14 11.34 7.48
C SER A 28 -4.44 12.11 7.72
N GLY A 29 -5.26 12.21 6.69
CA GLY A 29 -6.56 12.87 6.73
C GLY A 29 -6.65 14.18 5.94
N ARG A 30 -5.53 14.83 5.58
CA ARG A 30 -5.54 16.08 4.81
C ARG A 30 -5.41 15.80 3.31
N VAL A 31 -6.45 16.11 2.55
CA VAL A 31 -6.39 16.12 1.09
C VAL A 31 -5.68 17.38 0.62
N LEU A 32 -4.59 17.25 -0.15
CA LEU A 32 -3.90 18.39 -0.74
C LEU A 32 -4.75 19.03 -1.85
N PRO A 33 -4.84 20.36 -1.91
CA PRO A 33 -5.58 21.02 -2.96
C PRO A 33 -4.88 20.86 -4.31
N ALA A 34 -5.69 20.77 -5.37
CA ALA A 34 -5.27 20.86 -6.76
C ALA A 34 -6.40 21.51 -7.59
N GLU A 35 -6.06 22.02 -8.76
CA GLU A 35 -7.00 22.63 -9.69
C GLU A 35 -7.33 21.67 -10.84
N PRO A 36 -8.52 21.75 -11.45
CA PRO A 36 -8.90 20.93 -12.58
C PRO A 36 -7.95 21.09 -13.78
N ALA A 37 -7.68 19.96 -14.48
CA ALA A 37 -6.98 19.91 -15.76
C ALA A 37 -7.66 18.86 -16.66
N ALA A 38 -7.06 17.66 -16.88
CA ALA A 38 -7.77 16.57 -17.57
C ALA A 38 -8.93 16.02 -16.71
N ILE A 39 -8.76 15.97 -15.38
CA ILE A 39 -9.85 15.73 -14.44
C ILE A 39 -10.58 17.06 -14.25
N GLU A 40 -11.77 17.15 -14.83
CA GLU A 40 -12.65 18.31 -14.76
C GLU A 40 -13.53 18.25 -13.49
N ARG A 41 -14.28 19.33 -13.23
CA ARG A 41 -15.34 19.31 -12.21
C ARG A 41 -16.58 18.64 -12.76
N TYR A 42 -17.20 17.79 -11.93
CA TYR A 42 -18.44 17.10 -12.24
C TYR A 42 -19.56 17.61 -11.33
N GLU A 43 -20.63 18.17 -11.92
CA GLU A 43 -21.79 18.70 -11.18
C GLU A 43 -22.37 17.64 -10.22
N GLN A 44 -22.36 16.36 -10.63
CA GLN A 44 -22.86 15.26 -9.80
C GLN A 44 -22.00 14.95 -8.57
N LEU A 45 -20.77 15.46 -8.49
CA LEU A 45 -19.89 15.32 -7.33
C LEU A 45 -19.89 16.57 -6.43
N GLU A 46 -20.57 17.64 -6.82
CA GLU A 46 -20.76 18.79 -5.93
C GLU A 46 -21.58 18.35 -4.72
N ASP A 47 -21.07 18.63 -3.52
CA ASP A 47 -21.64 18.22 -2.24
C ASP A 47 -21.61 16.67 -1.96
N ALA A 48 -20.99 15.85 -2.82
CA ALA A 48 -20.77 14.43 -2.54
C ALA A 48 -19.74 14.26 -1.41
N GLU A 49 -20.14 13.62 -0.32
CA GLU A 49 -19.25 13.23 0.77
C GLU A 49 -18.68 11.84 0.49
N LEU A 50 -17.37 11.72 0.21
CA LEU A 50 -16.72 10.46 -0.13
C LEU A 50 -15.59 10.15 0.83
N THR A 51 -15.46 8.89 1.23
CA THR A 51 -14.38 8.41 2.08
C THR A 51 -13.48 7.45 1.32
N VAL A 52 -12.19 7.77 1.26
CA VAL A 52 -11.16 6.92 0.65
C VAL A 52 -10.38 6.20 1.75
N VAL A 53 -10.34 4.88 1.73
CA VAL A 53 -9.52 4.07 2.63
C VAL A 53 -8.33 3.48 1.88
N ALA A 54 -7.14 3.49 2.51
CA ALA A 54 -5.95 2.83 1.98
C ALA A 54 -5.12 2.24 3.13
N LYS A 55 -4.38 1.17 2.84
CA LYS A 55 -3.58 0.42 3.82
C LYS A 55 -2.35 1.22 4.27
N ASN A 56 -1.64 0.69 5.26
CA ASN A 56 -0.57 1.39 5.98
C ASN A 56 0.83 1.12 5.43
N PHE A 57 1.00 0.94 4.12
CA PHE A 57 2.31 0.88 3.47
C PHE A 57 2.42 1.90 2.33
N THR A 58 3.63 2.26 1.96
CA THR A 58 3.98 3.43 1.14
C THR A 58 3.15 3.55 -0.12
N GLU A 59 3.07 2.51 -0.95
CA GLU A 59 2.31 2.53 -2.19
C GLU A 59 0.83 2.85 -1.96
N GLN A 60 0.23 2.25 -0.95
CA GLN A 60 -1.17 2.49 -0.61
C GLN A 60 -1.40 3.91 -0.08
N LEU A 61 -0.45 4.47 0.66
CA LEU A 61 -0.52 5.87 1.09
C LEU A 61 -0.49 6.82 -0.10
N ILE A 62 0.35 6.55 -1.10
CA ILE A 62 0.42 7.32 -2.34
C ILE A 62 -0.89 7.19 -3.12
N LEU A 63 -1.37 5.97 -3.35
CA LEU A 63 -2.60 5.69 -4.10
C LEU A 63 -3.85 6.28 -3.44
N GLY A 64 -3.99 6.15 -2.12
CA GLY A 64 -5.09 6.75 -1.37
C GLY A 64 -5.11 8.28 -1.48
N ASN A 65 -3.94 8.92 -1.48
CA ASN A 65 -3.83 10.35 -1.72
C ASN A 65 -4.14 10.73 -3.18
N MET A 66 -3.71 9.93 -4.17
CA MET A 66 -4.06 10.16 -5.59
C MET A 66 -5.58 10.15 -5.79
N ILE A 67 -6.25 9.12 -5.28
CA ILE A 67 -7.72 9.00 -5.36
C ILE A 67 -8.38 10.20 -4.67
N SER A 68 -7.94 10.52 -3.45
CA SER A 68 -8.51 11.62 -2.66
C SER A 68 -8.37 12.97 -3.35
N ILE A 69 -7.19 13.27 -3.90
CA ILE A 69 -6.91 14.52 -4.63
C ILE A 69 -7.76 14.57 -5.91
N ALA A 70 -7.83 13.48 -6.67
CA ALA A 70 -8.59 13.41 -7.92
C ALA A 70 -10.09 13.67 -7.69
N LEU A 71 -10.70 12.96 -6.72
CA LEU A 71 -12.12 13.11 -6.39
C LEU A 71 -12.43 14.50 -5.81
N SER A 72 -11.56 15.04 -4.97
CA SER A 72 -11.70 16.39 -4.43
C SER A 72 -11.57 17.47 -5.53
N THR A 73 -10.64 17.29 -6.48
CA THR A 73 -10.50 18.19 -7.64
C THR A 73 -11.75 18.15 -8.51
N ALA A 74 -12.37 16.97 -8.64
CA ALA A 74 -13.61 16.76 -9.38
C ALA A 74 -14.85 17.35 -8.71
N GLY A 75 -14.79 17.76 -7.44
CA GLY A 75 -15.85 18.50 -6.73
C GLY A 75 -16.33 17.88 -5.42
N ALA A 76 -15.91 16.65 -5.08
CA ALA A 76 -16.35 15.97 -3.87
C ALA A 76 -15.70 16.54 -2.60
N ASP A 77 -16.40 16.44 -1.46
CA ASP A 77 -15.82 16.59 -0.12
C ASP A 77 -15.24 15.23 0.31
N VAL A 78 -13.91 15.12 0.38
CA VAL A 78 -13.24 13.83 0.53
C VAL A 78 -12.59 13.70 1.90
N THR A 79 -12.98 12.64 2.63
CA THR A 79 -12.30 12.16 3.82
C THR A 79 -11.26 11.12 3.42
N ASN A 80 -9.99 11.33 3.80
CA ASN A 80 -8.90 10.40 3.53
C ASN A 80 -8.56 9.58 4.78
N LEU A 81 -8.91 8.28 4.77
CA LEU A 81 -8.58 7.28 5.80
C LEU A 81 -7.37 6.41 5.40
N SER A 82 -6.42 6.96 4.64
CA SER A 82 -5.16 6.27 4.38
C SER A 82 -4.40 6.00 5.69
N ASN A 83 -3.57 4.92 5.69
CA ASN A 83 -2.88 4.40 6.86
C ASN A 83 -3.74 3.50 7.76
N THR A 84 -4.75 2.84 7.17
CA THR A 84 -5.53 1.81 7.86
C THR A 84 -4.73 0.51 7.98
N PRO A 85 -4.58 -0.06 9.20
CA PRO A 85 -3.78 -1.26 9.40
C PRO A 85 -4.37 -2.49 8.70
N GLY A 86 -3.58 -3.11 7.82
CA GLY A 86 -3.84 -4.40 7.20
C GLY A 86 -4.98 -4.44 6.18
N SER A 87 -4.99 -5.49 5.38
CA SER A 87 -5.98 -5.68 4.30
C SER A 87 -7.39 -5.86 4.82
N PHE A 88 -7.58 -6.62 5.92
CA PHE A 88 -8.91 -6.85 6.49
C PHE A 88 -9.52 -5.58 7.11
N GLY A 89 -8.69 -4.67 7.63
CA GLY A 89 -9.17 -3.38 8.16
C GLY A 89 -9.74 -2.48 7.06
N ALA A 90 -9.01 -2.34 5.94
CA ALA A 90 -9.48 -1.59 4.78
C ALA A 90 -10.73 -2.24 4.15
N ARG A 91 -10.73 -3.57 4.04
CA ARG A 91 -11.88 -4.35 3.54
C ARG A 91 -13.13 -4.12 4.38
N ALA A 92 -13.01 -4.21 5.71
CA ALA A 92 -14.14 -4.01 6.62
C ALA A 92 -14.74 -2.61 6.45
N ALA A 93 -13.93 -1.56 6.33
CA ALA A 93 -14.40 -0.20 6.11
C ALA A 93 -15.27 -0.06 4.85
N LEU A 94 -14.92 -0.75 3.74
CA LEU A 94 -15.75 -0.78 2.54
C LEU A 94 -17.06 -1.55 2.76
N ILE A 95 -17.00 -2.73 3.35
CA ILE A 95 -18.18 -3.59 3.56
C ILE A 95 -19.17 -2.97 4.54
N ASP A 96 -18.67 -2.35 5.61
CA ASP A 96 -19.50 -1.73 6.66
C ASP A 96 -20.04 -0.35 6.26
N GLY A 97 -19.53 0.22 5.13
CA GLY A 97 -19.93 1.53 4.62
C GLY A 97 -19.25 2.71 5.31
N ASP A 98 -18.16 2.46 6.02
CA ASP A 98 -17.32 3.49 6.63
C ASP A 98 -16.36 4.14 5.60
N ALA A 99 -16.18 3.48 4.44
CA ALA A 99 -15.43 4.00 3.30
C ALA A 99 -16.11 3.61 1.98
N ASP A 100 -15.85 4.40 0.92
CA ASP A 100 -16.51 4.30 -0.38
C ASP A 100 -15.59 3.78 -1.48
N VAL A 101 -14.30 4.12 -1.41
CA VAL A 101 -13.28 3.79 -2.42
C VAL A 101 -12.00 3.31 -1.76
N SER A 102 -11.36 2.29 -2.35
CA SER A 102 -10.04 1.78 -1.92
C SER A 102 -9.20 1.31 -3.10
N PRO A 103 -7.90 1.57 -3.13
CA PRO A 103 -6.98 0.83 -3.99
C PRO A 103 -6.77 -0.57 -3.41
N GLU A 104 -6.90 -1.60 -4.25
CA GLU A 104 -6.80 -3.01 -3.86
C GLU A 104 -6.05 -3.85 -4.90
N TYR A 105 -5.75 -5.09 -4.55
CA TYR A 105 -5.02 -6.01 -5.43
C TYR A 105 -5.83 -7.27 -5.69
N THR A 106 -5.89 -7.70 -6.94
CA THR A 106 -6.72 -8.84 -7.38
C THR A 106 -6.37 -10.13 -6.65
N GLY A 107 -5.09 -10.41 -6.39
CA GLY A 107 -4.65 -11.58 -5.61
C GLY A 107 -5.16 -11.58 -4.18
N THR A 108 -5.11 -10.41 -3.51
CA THR A 108 -5.66 -10.24 -2.15
C THR A 108 -7.18 -10.46 -2.17
N GLY A 109 -7.88 -9.89 -3.15
CA GLY A 109 -9.31 -10.11 -3.33
C GLY A 109 -9.66 -11.58 -3.48
N TRP A 110 -8.98 -12.28 -4.40
CA TRP A 110 -9.27 -13.67 -4.71
C TRP A 110 -8.96 -14.63 -3.55
N ILE A 111 -7.75 -14.57 -3.02
CA ILE A 111 -7.27 -15.53 -2.00
C ILE A 111 -7.80 -15.16 -0.61
N ASN A 112 -7.61 -13.92 -0.16
CA ASN A 112 -7.87 -13.58 1.25
C ASN A 112 -9.30 -13.14 1.53
N TYR A 113 -9.93 -12.36 0.64
CA TYR A 113 -11.27 -11.87 0.90
C TYR A 113 -12.33 -12.87 0.49
N LEU A 114 -12.14 -13.55 -0.64
CA LEU A 114 -13.07 -14.53 -1.18
C LEU A 114 -12.75 -15.98 -0.74
N GLY A 115 -11.59 -16.21 -0.11
CA GLY A 115 -11.24 -17.48 0.52
C GLY A 115 -10.92 -18.61 -0.47
N ASN A 116 -10.42 -18.29 -1.67
CA ASN A 116 -10.01 -19.29 -2.63
C ASN A 116 -8.61 -19.82 -2.31
N ASP A 117 -8.36 -21.09 -2.53
CA ASP A 117 -7.08 -21.74 -2.20
C ASP A 117 -6.05 -21.64 -3.33
N GLU A 118 -6.49 -21.52 -4.57
CA GLU A 118 -5.62 -21.51 -5.75
C GLU A 118 -5.73 -20.20 -6.54
N PRO A 119 -4.59 -19.61 -6.98
CA PRO A 119 -4.59 -18.43 -7.82
C PRO A 119 -5.07 -18.74 -9.24
N ILE A 120 -5.57 -17.72 -9.92
CA ILE A 120 -5.88 -17.79 -11.36
C ILE A 120 -4.68 -17.20 -12.13
N PRO A 121 -4.06 -17.96 -13.07
CA PRO A 121 -2.80 -17.55 -13.71
C PRO A 121 -2.90 -16.35 -14.67
N GLY A 122 -4.10 -16.04 -15.18
CA GLY A 122 -4.32 -14.93 -16.12
C GLY A 122 -4.73 -13.66 -15.41
N GLU A 123 -4.15 -12.52 -15.77
CA GLU A 123 -4.47 -11.21 -15.16
C GLU A 123 -5.94 -10.83 -15.38
N GLU A 124 -6.39 -10.93 -16.62
CA GLU A 124 -7.78 -10.63 -17.00
C GLU A 124 -8.76 -11.61 -16.36
N GLU A 125 -8.43 -12.92 -16.42
CA GLU A 125 -9.26 -13.97 -15.84
C GLU A 125 -9.39 -13.84 -14.33
N GLN A 126 -8.30 -13.51 -13.63
CA GLN A 126 -8.32 -13.31 -12.19
C GLN A 126 -9.13 -12.07 -11.81
N TRP A 127 -8.93 -10.95 -12.52
CA TRP A 127 -9.71 -9.74 -12.28
C TRP A 127 -11.22 -9.98 -12.52
N GLN A 128 -11.60 -10.61 -13.62
CA GLN A 128 -13.01 -10.91 -13.89
C GLN A 128 -13.62 -11.81 -12.80
N ALA A 129 -12.90 -12.84 -12.35
CA ALA A 129 -13.37 -13.73 -11.30
C ALA A 129 -13.57 -13.00 -9.97
N VAL A 130 -12.64 -12.12 -9.58
CA VAL A 130 -12.77 -11.30 -8.37
C VAL A 130 -13.94 -10.34 -8.50
N LYS A 131 -14.05 -9.63 -9.64
CA LYS A 131 -15.13 -8.68 -9.92
C LYS A 131 -16.50 -9.33 -9.83
N GLU A 132 -16.66 -10.51 -10.45
CA GLU A 132 -17.94 -11.23 -10.44
C GLU A 132 -18.30 -11.74 -9.04
N ALA A 133 -17.37 -12.33 -8.34
CA ALA A 133 -17.61 -12.90 -7.03
C ALA A 133 -17.84 -11.81 -5.96
N ASP A 134 -17.11 -10.71 -6.02
CA ASP A 134 -17.17 -9.64 -5.02
C ASP A 134 -18.33 -8.67 -5.23
N ALA A 135 -18.98 -8.72 -6.38
CA ALA A 135 -20.25 -8.02 -6.62
C ALA A 135 -21.34 -8.45 -5.63
N GLU A 136 -21.31 -9.71 -5.15
CA GLU A 136 -22.23 -10.20 -4.12
C GLU A 136 -22.03 -9.49 -2.76
N ASN A 137 -20.84 -8.93 -2.53
CA ASN A 137 -20.51 -8.13 -1.36
C ASN A 137 -20.77 -6.63 -1.56
N GLY A 138 -21.39 -6.23 -2.68
CA GLY A 138 -21.68 -4.83 -2.98
C GLY A 138 -20.47 -4.01 -3.40
N LEU A 139 -19.45 -4.63 -3.98
CA LEU A 139 -18.22 -3.99 -4.41
C LEU A 139 -17.98 -4.16 -5.92
N VAL A 140 -17.52 -3.09 -6.56
CA VAL A 140 -17.15 -3.06 -7.97
C VAL A 140 -15.64 -2.90 -8.08
N TRP A 141 -14.99 -3.87 -8.71
CA TRP A 141 -13.57 -3.82 -9.08
C TRP A 141 -13.45 -3.19 -10.45
N LEU A 142 -12.93 -1.96 -10.52
CA LEU A 142 -12.69 -1.27 -11.79
C LEU A 142 -11.55 -1.94 -12.56
N PRO A 143 -11.40 -1.67 -13.89
CA PRO A 143 -10.33 -2.26 -14.68
C PRO A 143 -8.96 -2.09 -14.03
N PRO A 144 -8.12 -3.15 -13.98
CA PRO A 144 -6.85 -3.12 -13.27
C PRO A 144 -5.81 -2.26 -13.98
N ALA A 145 -4.84 -1.79 -13.20
CA ALA A 145 -3.62 -1.20 -13.70
C ALA A 145 -2.71 -2.26 -14.35
N PRO A 146 -1.77 -1.85 -15.23
CA PRO A 146 -0.71 -2.72 -15.70
C PRO A 146 0.22 -3.21 -14.58
N ALA A 147 0.21 -2.53 -13.43
CA ALA A 147 1.05 -2.87 -12.29
C ALA A 147 0.60 -4.17 -11.61
N ASN A 148 1.58 -5.03 -11.32
CA ASN A 148 1.46 -6.23 -10.52
C ASN A 148 2.42 -6.16 -9.34
N ASN A 149 1.92 -5.79 -8.16
CA ASN A 149 2.71 -5.67 -6.94
C ASN A 149 2.71 -6.98 -6.15
N THR A 150 3.40 -7.99 -6.66
CA THR A 150 3.47 -9.32 -6.03
C THR A 150 4.43 -9.36 -4.85
N TYR A 151 4.17 -10.28 -3.91
CA TYR A 151 5.15 -10.67 -2.91
C TYR A 151 6.35 -11.36 -3.55
N ALA A 152 7.51 -11.17 -2.94
CA ALA A 152 8.72 -11.89 -3.26
C ALA A 152 9.63 -11.96 -2.01
N PHE A 153 10.76 -12.64 -2.12
CA PHE A 153 11.84 -12.53 -1.16
C PHE A 153 13.06 -11.94 -1.83
N ALA A 154 13.73 -11.06 -1.10
CA ALA A 154 14.98 -10.47 -1.53
C ALA A 154 16.12 -10.84 -0.55
N ILE A 155 17.32 -10.82 -1.07
CA ILE A 155 18.57 -11.09 -0.36
C ILE A 155 19.60 -10.03 -0.78
N ARG A 156 20.55 -9.69 0.08
CA ARG A 156 21.68 -8.83 -0.33
C ARG A 156 22.37 -9.40 -1.56
N GLU A 157 22.71 -8.55 -2.53
CA GLU A 157 23.36 -8.95 -3.77
C GLU A 157 24.63 -9.77 -3.51
N GLU A 158 25.54 -9.31 -2.63
CA GLU A 158 26.77 -10.00 -2.24
C GLU A 158 26.52 -11.38 -1.61
N LYS A 159 25.45 -11.50 -0.79
CA LYS A 159 25.09 -12.76 -0.14
C LYS A 159 24.45 -13.74 -1.10
N ALA A 160 23.69 -13.25 -2.06
CA ALA A 160 23.16 -14.08 -3.15
C ALA A 160 24.27 -14.69 -4.00
N GLU A 161 25.32 -13.91 -4.30
CA GLU A 161 26.51 -14.40 -5.01
C GLU A 161 27.28 -15.43 -4.17
N GLU A 162 27.48 -15.16 -2.88
CA GLU A 162 28.17 -16.08 -1.94
C GLU A 162 27.45 -17.45 -1.85
N LEU A 163 26.11 -17.43 -1.73
CA LEU A 163 25.30 -18.64 -1.60
C LEU A 163 24.95 -19.30 -2.96
N GLY A 164 25.17 -18.59 -4.06
CA GLY A 164 24.82 -19.05 -5.41
C GLY A 164 23.31 -19.13 -5.66
N VAL A 165 22.50 -18.29 -4.99
CA VAL A 165 21.03 -18.34 -5.07
C VAL A 165 20.49 -17.21 -5.93
N THR A 166 19.54 -17.55 -6.80
CA THR A 166 18.78 -16.63 -7.67
C THR A 166 17.29 -16.89 -7.67
N LYS A 167 16.85 -18.02 -7.11
CA LYS A 167 15.46 -18.46 -7.10
C LYS A 167 15.13 -19.30 -5.86
N PHE A 168 13.83 -19.36 -5.55
CA PHE A 168 13.32 -19.99 -4.32
C PHE A 168 13.63 -21.47 -4.21
N SER A 169 13.54 -22.24 -5.29
CA SER A 169 13.78 -23.68 -5.22
C SER A 169 15.17 -24.04 -4.71
N GLN A 170 16.17 -23.14 -4.85
CA GLN A 170 17.54 -23.37 -4.40
C GLN A 170 17.70 -23.24 -2.88
N LEU A 171 16.73 -22.65 -2.18
CA LEU A 171 16.79 -22.49 -0.71
C LEU A 171 16.81 -23.86 0.01
N THR A 172 16.26 -24.90 -0.58
CA THR A 172 16.30 -26.26 -0.01
C THR A 172 17.69 -26.86 0.06
N GLU A 173 18.66 -26.31 -0.67
CA GLU A 173 20.05 -26.76 -0.71
C GLU A 173 20.91 -26.09 0.37
N LEU A 174 20.37 -25.03 1.02
CA LEU A 174 21.09 -24.26 2.02
C LEU A 174 21.04 -24.92 3.41
N PRO A 175 22.09 -24.77 4.22
CA PRO A 175 22.06 -25.22 5.59
C PRO A 175 21.15 -24.33 6.46
N PRO A 176 20.55 -24.88 7.54
CA PRO A 176 19.58 -24.17 8.38
C PRO A 176 20.02 -22.78 8.85
N GLN A 177 21.29 -22.58 9.18
CA GLN A 177 21.82 -21.29 9.66
C GLN A 177 21.79 -20.19 8.60
N GLU A 178 21.69 -20.52 7.31
CA GLU A 178 21.54 -19.56 6.22
C GLU A 178 20.06 -19.25 5.92
N LEU A 179 19.16 -20.13 6.35
CA LEU A 179 17.70 -19.97 6.14
C LEU A 179 17.10 -19.06 7.21
N THR A 180 17.53 -17.81 7.24
CA THR A 180 17.00 -16.79 8.16
C THR A 180 16.11 -15.81 7.41
N PHE A 181 14.89 -15.59 7.95
CA PHE A 181 13.85 -14.83 7.28
C PHE A 181 13.38 -13.64 8.09
N CYS A 182 13.11 -12.52 7.41
CA CYS A 182 12.37 -11.39 7.94
C CYS A 182 11.06 -11.29 7.14
N VAL A 183 9.93 -11.32 7.84
CA VAL A 183 8.59 -11.27 7.24
C VAL A 183 7.70 -10.28 8.00
N GLU A 184 6.73 -9.71 7.32
CA GLU A 184 5.77 -8.85 7.97
C GLU A 184 4.57 -9.64 8.56
N PRO A 185 3.83 -9.11 9.56
CA PRO A 185 2.82 -9.87 10.28
C PRO A 185 1.65 -10.37 9.42
N GLU A 186 1.20 -9.59 8.43
CA GLU A 186 0.10 -9.98 7.56
C GLU A 186 0.54 -11.13 6.67
N PHE A 187 1.70 -11.02 5.99
CA PHE A 187 2.25 -12.08 5.15
C PHE A 187 2.48 -13.38 5.93
N ALA A 188 2.94 -13.29 7.17
CA ALA A 188 3.15 -14.47 8.02
C ALA A 188 1.86 -15.28 8.27
N SER A 189 0.68 -14.67 8.18
CA SER A 189 -0.62 -15.27 8.51
C SER A 189 -1.53 -15.56 7.31
N ARG A 190 -1.14 -15.15 6.10
CA ARG A 190 -1.96 -15.27 4.89
C ARG A 190 -1.98 -16.69 4.34
N ASN A 191 -3.07 -17.06 3.61
CA ASN A 191 -3.17 -18.32 2.88
C ASN A 191 -2.20 -18.40 1.69
N ASP A 192 -1.83 -17.24 1.12
CA ASP A 192 -0.80 -17.07 0.10
C ASP A 192 0.52 -16.52 0.69
N GLY A 193 0.76 -16.76 1.98
CA GLY A 193 1.85 -16.20 2.75
C GLY A 193 3.01 -17.18 3.02
N PHE A 194 3.69 -16.93 4.15
CA PHE A 194 4.98 -17.53 4.45
C PHE A 194 4.95 -19.06 4.59
N GLU A 195 4.06 -19.60 5.44
CA GLU A 195 4.03 -21.07 5.65
C GLU A 195 3.60 -21.86 4.40
N PRO A 196 2.54 -21.46 3.66
CA PRO A 196 2.19 -22.12 2.40
C PRO A 196 3.29 -22.01 1.33
N MET A 197 4.01 -20.87 1.27
CA MET A 197 5.16 -20.71 0.38
C MET A 197 6.27 -21.71 0.73
N LEU A 198 6.66 -21.81 2.01
CA LEU A 198 7.65 -22.78 2.46
C LEU A 198 7.25 -24.20 2.07
N ALA A 199 5.99 -24.59 2.28
CA ALA A 199 5.47 -25.90 1.94
C ALA A 199 5.57 -26.19 0.42
N THR A 200 5.20 -25.22 -0.42
CA THR A 200 5.30 -25.31 -1.88
C THR A 200 6.73 -25.53 -2.33
N TYR A 201 7.69 -24.87 -1.66
CA TYR A 201 9.12 -25.01 -1.98
C TYR A 201 9.80 -26.19 -1.26
N GLY A 202 9.07 -26.95 -0.44
CA GLY A 202 9.59 -28.13 0.25
C GLY A 202 10.48 -27.81 1.45
N LEU A 203 10.30 -26.65 2.05
CA LEU A 203 10.95 -26.22 3.28
C LEU A 203 10.02 -26.45 4.47
N ALA A 204 10.48 -27.19 5.47
CA ALA A 204 9.73 -27.34 6.71
C ALA A 204 10.17 -26.28 7.75
N PRO A 205 9.26 -25.77 8.61
CA PRO A 205 9.60 -24.75 9.61
C PRO A 205 10.77 -25.14 10.52
N ASN A 206 10.95 -26.42 10.81
CA ASN A 206 12.06 -26.93 11.64
C ASN A 206 13.40 -27.00 10.91
N GLN A 207 13.44 -26.68 9.62
CA GLN A 207 14.67 -26.56 8.83
C GLN A 207 15.19 -25.12 8.79
N LEU A 208 14.40 -24.16 9.25
CA LEU A 208 14.77 -22.75 9.26
C LEU A 208 15.71 -22.43 10.42
N GLY A 209 16.59 -21.44 10.20
CA GLY A 209 17.45 -20.89 11.24
C GLY A 209 16.69 -19.97 12.18
N GLU A 210 16.31 -18.81 11.70
CA GLU A 210 15.58 -17.81 12.46
C GLU A 210 14.50 -17.17 11.57
N VAL A 211 13.34 -16.90 12.15
CA VAL A 211 12.26 -16.12 11.48
C VAL A 211 11.92 -14.94 12.39
N LEU A 212 12.04 -13.74 11.86
CA LEU A 212 11.69 -12.49 12.55
C LEU A 212 10.45 -11.87 11.91
N THR A 213 9.47 -11.57 12.75
CA THR A 213 8.29 -10.79 12.30
C THR A 213 8.57 -9.32 12.61
N LEU A 214 8.58 -8.48 11.58
CA LEU A 214 8.95 -7.07 11.63
C LEU A 214 7.96 -6.23 10.84
N ASP A 215 7.84 -4.94 11.16
CA ASP A 215 7.06 -4.02 10.35
C ASP A 215 7.60 -3.95 8.91
N THR A 216 6.71 -3.79 7.93
CA THR A 216 7.00 -3.83 6.48
C THR A 216 8.27 -3.05 6.11
N GLY A 217 8.36 -1.77 6.49
CA GLY A 217 9.55 -0.95 6.19
C GLY A 217 10.84 -1.43 6.88
N VAL A 218 10.73 -2.11 8.03
CA VAL A 218 11.86 -2.63 8.79
C VAL A 218 12.43 -3.89 8.16
N VAL A 219 11.61 -4.70 7.49
CA VAL A 219 12.06 -5.93 6.80
C VAL A 219 13.18 -5.62 5.81
N TYR A 220 13.03 -4.59 4.98
CA TYR A 220 14.04 -4.19 3.98
C TYR A 220 15.38 -3.82 4.61
N THR A 221 15.36 -2.96 5.62
CA THR A 221 16.57 -2.51 6.30
C THR A 221 17.22 -3.61 7.13
N ALA A 222 16.44 -4.49 7.74
CA ALA A 222 16.95 -5.66 8.47
C ALA A 222 17.65 -6.64 7.52
N THR A 223 17.09 -6.87 6.34
CA THR A 223 17.69 -7.71 5.29
C THR A 223 18.98 -7.09 4.77
N ALA A 224 18.96 -5.81 4.41
CA ALA A 224 20.16 -5.09 3.94
C ALA A 224 21.29 -5.06 4.96
N ASN A 225 20.96 -4.99 6.26
CA ASN A 225 21.96 -5.02 7.34
C ASN A 225 22.35 -6.45 7.78
N GLY A 226 21.85 -7.50 7.13
CA GLY A 226 22.22 -8.89 7.43
C GLY A 226 21.62 -9.46 8.70
N ARG A 227 20.53 -8.86 9.23
CA ARG A 227 19.82 -9.40 10.39
C ARG A 227 19.09 -10.70 10.01
N CYS A 228 18.63 -10.80 8.79
CA CYS A 228 18.17 -12.00 8.11
C CYS A 228 18.79 -12.05 6.70
N ASN A 229 18.90 -13.24 6.13
CA ASN A 229 19.37 -13.36 4.74
C ASN A 229 18.26 -13.07 3.74
N PHE A 230 17.04 -13.52 4.02
CA PHE A 230 15.89 -13.41 3.15
C PHE A 230 14.84 -12.50 3.78
N GLY A 231 14.53 -11.40 3.14
CA GLY A 231 13.46 -10.50 3.53
C GLY A 231 12.31 -10.56 2.56
N GLU A 232 11.09 -10.63 3.08
CA GLU A 232 9.89 -10.46 2.28
C GLU A 232 9.84 -9.05 1.72
N VAL A 233 9.47 -8.92 0.45
CA VAL A 233 9.39 -7.64 -0.26
C VAL A 233 8.18 -7.59 -1.18
N PHE A 234 7.75 -6.38 -1.48
CA PHE A 234 6.82 -6.08 -2.57
C PHE A 234 7.61 -5.70 -3.82
N THR A 235 7.29 -6.29 -4.98
CA THR A 235 8.10 -6.12 -6.20
C THR A 235 8.11 -4.69 -6.75
N THR A 236 7.16 -3.85 -6.38
CA THR A 236 7.11 -2.43 -6.75
C THR A 236 7.81 -1.50 -5.73
N ASP A 237 8.46 -2.05 -4.71
CA ASP A 237 9.09 -1.25 -3.65
C ASP A 237 10.42 -0.62 -4.09
N GLY A 238 10.51 0.69 -3.97
CA GLY A 238 11.68 1.47 -4.38
C GLY A 238 12.93 1.25 -3.52
N ARG A 239 12.82 0.65 -2.35
CA ARG A 239 13.96 0.30 -1.47
C ARG A 239 14.80 -0.85 -2.01
N ILE A 240 14.23 -1.72 -2.86
CA ILE A 240 14.95 -2.88 -3.40
C ILE A 240 16.25 -2.45 -4.09
N PRO A 241 16.25 -1.61 -5.13
CA PRO A 241 17.48 -1.14 -5.76
C PRO A 241 18.30 -0.23 -4.83
N GLY A 242 17.65 0.61 -4.02
CA GLY A 242 18.32 1.55 -3.12
C GLY A 242 19.15 0.87 -2.03
N LEU A 243 18.77 -0.33 -1.61
CA LEU A 243 19.46 -1.15 -0.62
C LEU A 243 20.31 -2.30 -1.22
N ASN A 244 20.51 -2.31 -2.55
CA ASN A 244 21.24 -3.35 -3.27
C ASN A 244 20.75 -4.76 -2.95
N LEU A 245 19.43 -4.94 -2.98
CA LEU A 245 18.77 -6.23 -2.77
C LEU A 245 18.47 -6.90 -4.11
N ARG A 246 18.73 -8.21 -4.19
CA ARG A 246 18.33 -9.07 -5.30
C ARG A 246 17.03 -9.77 -4.95
N VAL A 247 16.02 -9.61 -5.77
CA VAL A 247 14.78 -10.38 -5.68
C VAL A 247 15.03 -11.78 -6.21
N LEU A 248 14.57 -12.80 -5.49
CA LEU A 248 14.62 -14.19 -5.92
C LEU A 248 13.44 -14.51 -6.85
N GLU A 249 13.70 -15.29 -7.89
CA GLU A 249 12.68 -15.77 -8.80
C GLU A 249 11.74 -16.77 -8.10
N ASP A 250 10.43 -16.56 -8.21
CA ASP A 250 9.39 -17.53 -7.84
C ASP A 250 9.22 -18.58 -8.94
N ASP A 251 10.17 -19.51 -9.03
CA ASP A 251 10.28 -20.49 -10.12
C ASP A 251 9.24 -21.63 -10.04
N ARG A 252 8.36 -21.63 -9.03
CA ARG A 252 7.19 -22.50 -8.92
C ARG A 252 5.87 -21.77 -9.08
N GLN A 253 5.92 -20.44 -9.28
CA GLN A 253 4.74 -19.59 -9.46
C GLN A 253 3.74 -19.75 -8.31
N PHE A 254 4.25 -19.68 -7.09
CA PHE A 254 3.44 -19.79 -5.88
C PHE A 254 2.55 -18.57 -5.68
N PHE A 255 3.11 -17.38 -5.90
CA PHE A 255 2.37 -16.14 -5.66
C PHE A 255 1.33 -15.86 -6.75
N PRO A 256 0.10 -15.47 -6.36
CA PRO A 256 -0.89 -15.00 -7.33
C PRO A 256 -0.45 -13.68 -7.98
N LEU A 257 -1.19 -13.28 -9.00
CA LEU A 257 -1.07 -11.95 -9.58
C LEU A 257 -1.75 -10.94 -8.67
N TYR A 258 -1.06 -9.85 -8.34
CA TYR A 258 -1.58 -8.76 -7.51
C TYR A 258 -1.72 -7.48 -8.33
N ASN A 259 -2.52 -7.56 -9.43
CA ASN A 259 -2.79 -6.38 -10.23
C ASN A 259 -3.58 -5.37 -9.42
N LEU A 260 -3.11 -4.13 -9.42
CA LEU A 260 -3.75 -3.02 -8.73
C LEU A 260 -5.08 -2.69 -9.41
N SER A 261 -6.16 -2.59 -8.63
CA SER A 261 -7.48 -2.18 -9.09
C SER A 261 -8.11 -1.22 -8.09
N MET A 262 -8.87 -0.26 -8.57
CA MET A 262 -9.67 0.60 -7.71
C MET A 262 -11.00 -0.09 -7.40
N VAL A 263 -11.35 -0.18 -6.12
CA VAL A 263 -12.58 -0.82 -5.66
C VAL A 263 -13.52 0.25 -5.13
N VAL A 264 -14.76 0.24 -5.59
CA VAL A 264 -15.79 1.21 -5.23
C VAL A 264 -17.04 0.46 -4.75
N ARG A 265 -17.72 0.95 -3.74
CA ARG A 265 -19.03 0.41 -3.33
C ARG A 265 -20.04 0.58 -4.48
N THR A 266 -20.82 -0.47 -4.73
CA THR A 266 -21.78 -0.48 -5.84
C THR A 266 -22.75 0.70 -5.76
N GLU A 267 -23.34 0.96 -4.59
CA GLU A 267 -24.29 2.05 -4.40
C GLU A 267 -23.67 3.43 -4.63
N VAL A 268 -22.40 3.62 -4.28
CA VAL A 268 -21.65 4.87 -4.51
C VAL A 268 -21.40 5.08 -5.99
N LEU A 269 -21.01 4.01 -6.70
CA LEU A 269 -20.77 4.09 -8.15
C LEU A 269 -22.06 4.28 -8.95
N GLU A 270 -23.20 3.72 -8.48
CA GLU A 270 -24.52 3.97 -9.07
C GLU A 270 -24.97 5.42 -8.87
N GLU A 271 -24.70 6.01 -7.71
CA GLU A 271 -25.02 7.40 -7.40
C GLU A 271 -24.08 8.39 -8.11
N TYR A 272 -22.79 8.06 -8.17
CA TYR A 272 -21.72 8.92 -8.72
C TYR A 272 -20.90 8.23 -9.82
N PRO A 273 -21.47 7.92 -11.00
CA PRO A 273 -20.77 7.19 -12.07
C PRO A 273 -19.53 7.90 -12.63
N ALA A 274 -19.36 9.21 -12.39
CA ALA A 274 -18.13 9.94 -12.74
C ALA A 274 -16.88 9.38 -12.03
N ILE A 275 -17.02 8.68 -10.91
CA ILE A 275 -15.90 8.07 -10.19
C ILE A 275 -15.16 7.08 -11.10
N GLU A 276 -15.86 6.27 -11.88
CA GLU A 276 -15.24 5.32 -12.82
C GLU A 276 -14.44 6.06 -13.90
N GLU A 277 -14.97 7.15 -14.46
CA GLU A 277 -14.29 7.96 -15.47
C GLU A 277 -13.03 8.63 -14.91
N ILE A 278 -13.11 9.18 -13.69
CA ILE A 278 -11.99 9.86 -13.02
C ILE A 278 -10.87 8.86 -12.73
N LEU A 279 -11.19 7.73 -12.08
CA LEU A 279 -10.20 6.71 -11.71
C LEU A 279 -9.65 5.99 -12.96
N GLY A 280 -10.46 5.85 -14.01
CA GLY A 280 -10.06 5.33 -15.31
C GLY A 280 -9.02 6.18 -16.04
N GLN A 281 -8.83 7.46 -15.69
CA GLN A 281 -7.75 8.29 -16.20
C GLN A 281 -6.42 8.05 -15.47
N ILE A 282 -6.45 7.57 -14.24
CA ILE A 282 -5.28 7.31 -13.38
C ILE A 282 -4.76 5.89 -13.58
N THR A 283 -5.64 4.91 -13.40
CA THR A 283 -5.29 3.49 -13.30
C THR A 283 -4.43 2.96 -14.45
N PRO A 284 -4.71 3.25 -15.75
CA PRO A 284 -3.91 2.71 -16.86
C PRO A 284 -2.46 3.24 -16.93
N ARG A 285 -2.13 4.30 -16.19
CA ARG A 285 -0.79 4.90 -16.17
C ARG A 285 0.11 4.32 -15.07
N LEU A 286 -0.46 3.54 -14.16
CA LEU A 286 0.26 2.94 -13.05
C LEU A 286 0.89 1.63 -13.49
N THR A 287 2.17 1.68 -13.88
CA THR A 287 3.01 0.51 -14.18
C THR A 287 3.90 0.18 -12.98
N ASN A 288 4.56 -0.97 -13.00
CA ASN A 288 5.52 -1.34 -11.96
C ASN A 288 6.63 -0.29 -11.82
N GLU A 289 7.15 0.22 -12.95
CA GLU A 289 8.22 1.23 -12.96
C GLU A 289 7.75 2.54 -12.34
N VAL A 290 6.53 3.00 -12.66
CA VAL A 290 5.94 4.20 -12.08
C VAL A 290 5.79 4.02 -10.56
N LEU A 291 5.22 2.90 -10.11
CA LEU A 291 5.05 2.66 -8.68
C LEU A 291 6.38 2.55 -7.95
N GLN A 292 7.40 1.89 -8.53
CA GLN A 292 8.75 1.85 -7.95
C GLN A 292 9.36 3.23 -7.79
N GLU A 293 9.22 4.10 -8.80
CA GLU A 293 9.73 5.48 -8.73
C GLU A 293 9.02 6.27 -7.63
N LEU A 294 7.68 6.21 -7.58
CA LEU A 294 6.89 6.93 -6.58
C LEU A 294 7.20 6.43 -5.15
N ASN A 295 7.28 5.12 -4.97
CA ASN A 295 7.66 4.50 -3.70
C ASN A 295 9.08 4.92 -3.27
N ALA A 296 10.03 5.00 -4.21
CA ALA A 296 11.40 5.45 -3.91
C ALA A 296 11.45 6.91 -3.44
N ARG A 297 10.63 7.79 -4.00
CA ARG A 297 10.53 9.20 -3.54
C ARG A 297 10.11 9.31 -2.08
N VAL A 298 9.25 8.41 -1.61
CA VAL A 298 8.84 8.36 -0.20
C VAL A 298 9.87 7.62 0.64
N ASP A 299 10.17 6.36 0.31
CA ASP A 299 10.93 5.46 1.18
C ASP A 299 12.43 5.75 1.21
N SER A 300 13.00 6.25 0.11
CA SER A 300 14.43 6.53 0.00
C SER A 300 14.77 8.02 0.08
N GLU A 301 13.90 8.89 -0.41
CA GLU A 301 14.13 10.34 -0.42
C GLU A 301 13.39 11.07 0.72
N GLY A 302 12.48 10.40 1.41
CA GLY A 302 11.75 10.93 2.57
C GLY A 302 10.70 11.98 2.22
N GLN A 303 10.17 11.97 0.98
CA GLN A 303 9.10 12.86 0.57
C GLN A 303 7.76 12.43 1.21
N ASP A 304 6.86 13.40 1.40
CA ASP A 304 5.51 13.12 1.90
C ASP A 304 4.67 12.41 0.82
N PRO A 305 3.98 11.29 1.12
CA PRO A 305 3.16 10.55 0.15
C PRO A 305 2.08 11.41 -0.53
N ALA A 306 1.48 12.37 0.17
CA ALA A 306 0.48 13.25 -0.43
C ALA A 306 1.10 14.22 -1.44
N ILE A 307 2.33 14.70 -1.18
CA ILE A 307 3.07 15.53 -2.12
C ILE A 307 3.45 14.72 -3.36
N VAL A 308 3.98 13.51 -3.17
CA VAL A 308 4.34 12.59 -4.27
C VAL A 308 3.12 12.30 -5.15
N ALA A 309 1.97 12.00 -4.54
CA ALA A 309 0.72 11.75 -5.25
C ALA A 309 0.27 12.96 -6.08
N ARG A 310 0.23 14.16 -5.47
CA ARG A 310 -0.19 15.38 -6.17
C ARG A 310 0.76 15.73 -7.31
N ASP A 311 2.05 15.70 -7.06
CA ASP A 311 3.05 16.07 -8.05
C ASP A 311 2.99 15.14 -9.26
N TRP A 312 2.81 13.82 -9.05
CA TRP A 312 2.61 12.87 -10.14
C TRP A 312 1.33 13.18 -10.95
N LEU A 313 0.19 13.46 -10.26
CA LEU A 313 -1.04 13.83 -10.96
C LEU A 313 -0.88 15.11 -11.79
N VAL A 314 -0.06 16.06 -11.33
CA VAL A 314 0.27 17.29 -12.07
C VAL A 314 1.18 16.98 -13.27
N ASP A 315 2.22 16.17 -13.07
CA ASP A 315 3.17 15.80 -14.14
C ASP A 315 2.47 15.02 -15.26
N GLU A 316 1.48 14.20 -14.92
CA GLU A 316 0.62 13.48 -15.86
C GLU A 316 -0.45 14.39 -16.53
N GLY A 317 -0.54 15.65 -16.12
CA GLY A 317 -1.53 16.60 -16.64
C GLY A 317 -2.97 16.30 -16.23
N LEU A 318 -3.17 15.46 -15.20
CA LEU A 318 -4.48 15.08 -14.70
C LEU A 318 -5.12 16.19 -13.86
N VAL A 319 -4.31 16.86 -13.07
CA VAL A 319 -4.68 18.04 -12.29
C VAL A 319 -3.64 19.14 -12.48
N ALA A 320 -3.89 20.36 -12.00
CA ALA A 320 -2.96 21.46 -11.99
C ALA A 320 -2.61 21.88 -10.55
N MET A 321 -1.46 22.54 -10.38
CA MET A 321 -1.10 23.18 -9.11
C MET A 321 -2.07 24.30 -8.80
N PRO A 322 -2.49 24.49 -7.50
CA PRO A 322 -3.39 25.54 -7.09
C PRO A 322 -2.77 26.95 -7.21
#